data_ed4d72b12ea1c58ec10eccc7dbea5cfd
#
_entry.id   ed4d72b12ea1c58ec10eccc7dbea5cfd
#
_cell.length_a   1.000
_cell.length_b   1.000
_cell.length_c   1.000
_cell.angle_alpha   90.00
_cell.angle_beta   90.00
_cell.angle_gamma   90.00
#
_symmetry.space_group_name_H-M   'P 1'
#
loop_
_entity.id
_entity.type
_entity.pdbx_description
1 polymer ?
#
loop_
_entity_poly.entity_id
_entity_poly.type
_entity_poly.pdbx_seq_one_letter_code
_entity_poly.pdbx_strand_id
1 'polypeptide(L)' 'MNDIRLKDATRILKKNGYTLDRVSGDHYTYKNESGRPLLLVFHMKRGNSCPYPIWNKMVKKYNIKY' A
#
# COMPACT_ATOMS: atom_id res chain seq x y z
N MET A 1 10.07 8.75 11.50
CA MET A 1 9.46 7.55 10.94
C MET A 1 9.84 7.39 9.49
N ASN A 2 10.15 6.19 9.09
CA ASN A 2 10.61 5.93 7.73
C ASN A 2 9.45 5.61 6.80
N ASP A 3 9.60 6.04 5.55
CA ASP A 3 8.65 5.67 4.52
C ASP A 3 8.67 4.16 4.32
N ILE A 4 7.53 3.58 3.92
CA ILE A 4 7.45 2.16 3.65
C ILE A 4 7.74 1.91 2.17
N ARG A 5 8.61 0.94 1.89
CA ARG A 5 8.96 0.61 0.51
C ARG A 5 7.87 -0.23 -0.14
N LEU A 6 7.75 -0.09 -1.46
CA LEU A 6 6.75 -0.82 -2.23
C LEU A 6 6.81 -2.33 -1.96
N LYS A 7 8.01 -2.88 -1.92
CA LYS A 7 8.22 -4.30 -1.68
C LYS A 7 7.66 -4.73 -0.32
N ASP A 8 7.94 -3.96 0.71
CA ASP A 8 7.48 -4.27 2.06
C ASP A 8 5.97 -4.06 2.19
N ALA A 9 5.46 -2.97 1.61
CA ALA A 9 4.03 -2.68 1.65
C ALA A 9 3.23 -3.80 0.96
N THR A 10 3.68 -4.23 -0.21
CA THR A 10 3.02 -5.29 -0.96
C THR A 10 3.00 -6.59 -0.16
N ARG A 11 4.11 -6.92 0.49
CA ARG A 11 4.21 -8.12 1.32
C ARG A 11 3.24 -8.06 2.51
N ILE A 12 3.18 -6.92 3.17
CA ILE A 12 2.29 -6.73 4.32
C ILE A 12 0.84 -6.81 3.89
N LEU A 13 0.50 -6.14 2.79
CA LEU A 13 -0.88 -6.13 2.29
C LEU A 13 -1.31 -7.52 1.85
N LYS A 14 -0.41 -8.29 1.25
CA LYS A 14 -0.71 -9.66 0.83
C LYS A 14 -1.08 -10.53 2.03
N LYS A 15 -0.39 -10.34 3.15
CA LYS A 15 -0.70 -11.06 4.38
C LYS A 15 -2.08 -10.70 4.92
N ASN A 16 -2.60 -9.54 4.55
CA ASN A 16 -3.91 -9.06 4.96
C ASN A 16 -4.99 -9.30 3.91
N GLY A 17 -4.69 -10.11 2.90
CA GLY A 17 -5.66 -10.46 1.89
C GLY A 17 -5.78 -9.49 0.73
N TYR A 18 -4.85 -8.55 0.61
CA TYR A 18 -4.85 -7.57 -0.48
C TYR A 18 -3.74 -7.89 -1.47
N THR A 19 -4.10 -7.92 -2.75
CA THR A 19 -3.14 -8.13 -3.83
C THR A 19 -3.17 -6.95 -4.77
N LEU A 20 -2.05 -6.70 -5.44
CA LEU A 20 -1.93 -5.58 -6.37
C LEU A 20 -2.82 -5.83 -7.58
N ASP A 21 -3.72 -4.87 -7.85
CA ASP A 21 -4.66 -4.97 -8.97
C ASP A 21 -4.15 -4.20 -10.19
N ARG A 22 -3.76 -2.93 -9.98
CA ARG A 22 -3.26 -2.13 -11.09
C ARG A 22 -2.37 -1.00 -10.59
N VAL A 23 -1.59 -0.46 -11.53
CA VAL A 23 -0.68 0.66 -11.28
C VAL A 23 -0.96 1.74 -12.33
N SER A 24 -1.09 2.98 -11.87
CA SER A 24 -1.24 4.12 -12.75
C SER A 24 -0.29 5.22 -12.25
N GLY A 25 0.84 5.40 -12.94
CA GLY A 25 1.87 6.32 -12.48
C GLY A 25 2.40 5.90 -11.11
N ASP A 26 2.26 6.77 -10.12
CA ASP A 26 2.66 6.47 -8.75
C ASP A 26 1.50 5.98 -7.88
N HIS A 27 0.32 5.78 -8.47
CA HIS A 27 -0.86 5.27 -7.78
C HIS A 27 -0.95 3.76 -7.93
N TYR A 28 -0.95 3.06 -6.80
CA TYR A 28 -1.03 1.60 -6.76
C TYR A 28 -2.35 1.19 -6.13
N THR A 29 -3.16 0.43 -6.85
CA THR A 29 -4.46 -0.03 -6.36
C THR A 29 -4.39 -1.50 -6.01
N TYR A 30 -4.70 -1.82 -4.76
CA TYR A 30 -4.78 -3.20 -4.27
C TYR A 30 -6.23 -3.57 -4.05
N LYS A 31 -6.56 -4.85 -4.14
CA LYS A 31 -7.91 -5.34 -3.89
C LYS A 31 -7.87 -6.58 -3.00
N ASN A 32 -8.88 -6.72 -2.14
CA ASN A 32 -9.05 -7.93 -1.36
C ASN A 32 -10.02 -8.87 -2.10
N GLU A 33 -10.32 -10.04 -1.50
CA GLU A 33 -11.20 -11.03 -2.10
C GLU A 33 -12.60 -10.50 -2.36
N SER A 34 -13.05 -9.57 -1.53
CA SER A 34 -14.38 -8.96 -1.70
C SER A 34 -14.39 -7.87 -2.76
N GLY A 35 -13.24 -7.60 -3.38
CA GLY A 35 -13.15 -6.55 -4.38
C GLY A 35 -13.02 -5.15 -3.81
N ARG A 36 -12.80 -5.02 -2.51
CA ARG A 36 -12.63 -3.71 -1.87
C ARG A 36 -11.29 -3.12 -2.29
N PRO A 37 -11.28 -1.92 -2.92
CA PRO A 37 -10.03 -1.31 -3.35
C PRO A 37 -9.31 -0.63 -2.19
N LEU A 38 -7.98 -0.61 -2.29
CA LEU A 38 -7.11 0.07 -1.35
C LEU A 38 -6.06 0.80 -2.18
N LEU A 39 -6.05 2.12 -2.11
CA LEU A 39 -5.16 2.93 -2.91
C LEU A 39 -3.97 3.45 -2.10
N LEU A 40 -2.78 3.30 -2.66
CA LEU A 40 -1.56 3.84 -2.09
C LEU A 40 -0.78 4.60 -3.15
N VAL A 41 0.03 5.57 -2.68
CA VAL A 41 0.91 6.34 -3.55
C VAL A 41 2.36 5.99 -3.20
N PHE A 42 3.14 5.62 -4.22
CA PHE A 42 4.55 5.31 -4.04
C PHE A 42 5.38 6.25 -4.91
N HIS A 43 6.24 7.04 -4.29
CA HIS A 43 7.06 8.02 -5.00
C HIS A 43 8.31 7.37 -5.57
N MET A 44 8.40 7.32 -6.89
CA MET A 44 9.54 6.71 -7.59
C MET A 44 10.85 7.42 -7.25
N LYS A 45 10.81 8.74 -7.08
CA LYS A 45 11.99 9.53 -6.75
C LYS A 45 12.57 9.18 -5.38
N ARG A 46 11.78 8.51 -4.55
CA ARG A 46 12.19 8.07 -3.21
C ARG A 46 12.37 6.56 -3.15
N GLY A 47 12.74 5.93 -4.25
CA GLY A 47 12.96 4.50 -4.30
C GLY A 47 11.69 3.68 -4.19
N ASN A 48 10.59 4.16 -4.78
CA ASN A 48 9.29 3.49 -4.74
C ASN A 48 8.82 3.31 -3.31
N SER A 49 8.74 4.41 -2.56
CA SER A 49 8.28 4.36 -1.18
C SER A 49 7.03 5.20 -0.97
N CYS A 50 6.22 4.78 -0.01
CA CYS A 50 5.01 5.49 0.38
C CYS A 50 5.32 6.32 1.62
N PRO A 51 4.98 7.62 1.61
CA PRO A 51 5.19 8.45 2.79
C PRO A 51 4.50 7.86 4.01
N TYR A 52 5.18 7.90 5.14
CA TYR A 52 4.68 7.30 6.36
C TYR A 52 3.29 7.80 6.77
N PRO A 53 2.99 9.10 6.71
CA PRO A 53 1.65 9.57 7.09
C PRO A 53 0.53 8.94 6.25
N ILE A 54 0.76 8.75 4.96
CA ILE A 54 -0.21 8.11 4.07
C ILE A 54 -0.35 6.63 4.43
N TRP A 55 0.78 5.96 4.62
CA TRP A 55 0.79 4.56 5.03
C TRP A 55 0.07 4.35 6.37
N ASN A 56 0.38 5.18 7.35
CA ASN A 56 -0.20 5.07 8.68
C ASN A 56 -1.73 5.27 8.66
N LYS A 57 -2.20 6.24 7.88
CA LYS A 57 -3.64 6.46 7.72
C LYS A 57 -4.32 5.24 7.11
N MET A 58 -3.68 4.66 6.09
CA MET A 58 -4.22 3.48 5.43
C MET A 58 -4.28 2.30 6.39
N VAL A 59 -3.22 2.09 7.16
CA VAL A 59 -3.15 0.99 8.13
C VAL A 59 -4.31 1.07 9.12
N LYS A 60 -4.61 2.26 9.61
CA LYS A 60 -5.69 2.47 10.55
C LYS A 60 -7.06 2.32 9.89
N LYS A 61 -7.22 2.89 8.70
CA LYS A 61 -8.49 2.86 7.98
C LYS A 61 -8.91 1.44 7.60
N TYR A 62 -7.95 0.64 7.17
CA TYR A 62 -8.22 -0.71 6.67
C TYR A 62 -7.89 -1.79 7.70
N ASN A 63 -7.48 -1.39 8.89
CA ASN A 63 -7.14 -2.31 9.98
C ASN A 63 -6.07 -3.32 9.56
N ILE A 64 -5.02 -2.83 8.92
CA ILE A 64 -3.92 -3.66 8.43
C ILE A 64 -3.05 -4.09 9.62
N LYS A 65 -2.67 -5.36 9.62
CA LYS A 65 -1.84 -5.93 10.68
C LYS A 65 -0.54 -6.47 10.11
N TYR A 66 0.58 -6.17 10.78
CA TYR A 66 1.90 -6.68 10.37
C TYR A 66 2.83 -6.93 11.54
#